data_7eee15b2fba3baf22482f699e4d9b982
#
_entry.id   7eee15b2fba3baf22482f699e4d9b982
#
_cell.length_a   1.000
_cell.length_b   1.000
_cell.length_c   1.000
_cell.angle_alpha   90.00
_cell.angle_beta   90.00
_cell.angle_gamma   90.00
#
_symmetry.space_group_name_H-M   'P 1'
#
loop_
_entity.id
_entity.type
_entity.pdbx_description
1 polymer ?
#
loop_
_entity_poly.entity_id
_entity_poly.type
_entity_poly.pdbx_seq_one_letter_code
_entity_poly.pdbx_strand_id
1 'polypeptide(L)'
;MKIKNTILLSSLLASTIYANPIPPKIGDVLKEVTPPKIEREKREIPKIKQEQISTPKEFEDGKKVRVERFLISGATHMSNEELKQIVAPYENQDLSFNQIQEITTLITKSYRSKGYFVARAYIPEQNIMTQDNRLKINIIEGKYGEFKLENKSLVKDSILQSNLDDIKDKDIISTNTLERAMLIINDTPGAVVTKADVRPGKEVGTSDFLIGTEATNRVNGYLIGDNYGSQYTGKHRIMAGVDINSPFNIGDKISAFGFTSEKEGLLSGKLAYEFPIHANGTRGEISYSKTTYELGSSYKELDAVGKSDSLTGRVTYPILKTRVENLDSYVEVSYNKMKDEIQFVDSKVKKDSYVATTGLDYTKDSLVFNKNSQTRAGVSITFGRLSFNDKNDKEDDKNGANTQGQFSKINLELGKD
;
A
#
# COMPACT_ATOMS: atom_id res chain seq x y z
N MET A 1 -34.73 -33.95 57.62
CA MET A 1 -35.25 -34.07 56.24
C MET A 1 -34.08 -34.20 55.29
N LYS A 2 -33.76 -35.43 54.86
CA LYS A 2 -32.59 -35.72 53.99
C LYS A 2 -33.05 -35.78 52.55
N ILE A 3 -32.55 -34.87 51.69
CA ILE A 3 -32.81 -34.89 50.26
C ILE A 3 -31.73 -35.75 49.61
N LYS A 4 -32.16 -36.87 49.03
CA LYS A 4 -31.28 -37.74 48.21
C LYS A 4 -31.19 -37.17 46.79
N ASN A 5 -30.00 -36.76 46.39
CA ASN A 5 -29.70 -36.44 44.98
C ASN A 5 -29.43 -37.73 44.21
N THR A 6 -30.36 -38.09 43.36
CA THR A 6 -30.18 -39.16 42.38
C THR A 6 -29.58 -38.57 41.12
N ILE A 7 -28.31 -38.85 40.85
CA ILE A 7 -27.64 -38.50 39.60
C ILE A 7 -28.02 -39.57 38.58
N LEU A 8 -28.83 -39.16 37.58
CA LEU A 8 -29.08 -39.96 36.38
C LEU A 8 -27.87 -39.83 35.43
N LEU A 9 -27.06 -40.88 35.35
CA LEU A 9 -26.01 -41.00 34.35
C LEU A 9 -26.65 -41.45 33.05
N SER A 10 -26.99 -40.53 32.14
CA SER A 10 -27.38 -40.85 30.78
C SER A 10 -26.13 -41.17 29.97
N SER A 11 -25.89 -42.43 29.72
CA SER A 11 -24.87 -42.89 28.75
C SER A 11 -25.30 -42.50 27.36
N LEU A 12 -24.72 -41.40 26.83
CA LEU A 12 -24.76 -41.08 25.41
C LEU A 12 -23.85 -42.12 24.72
N LEU A 13 -24.40 -43.12 24.08
CA LEU A 13 -23.74 -43.91 23.06
C LEU A 13 -23.51 -42.98 21.84
N ALA A 14 -22.35 -42.35 21.78
CA ALA A 14 -21.87 -41.73 20.57
C ALA A 14 -21.51 -42.85 19.59
N SER A 15 -22.44 -43.19 18.70
CA SER A 15 -22.11 -43.93 17.50
C SER A 15 -21.17 -43.05 16.66
N THR A 16 -19.87 -43.29 16.72
CA THR A 16 -18.92 -42.74 15.79
C THR A 16 -19.22 -43.35 14.42
N ILE A 17 -20.01 -42.63 13.63
CA ILE A 17 -20.11 -42.88 12.21
C ILE A 17 -18.72 -42.50 11.69
N TYR A 18 -17.90 -43.49 11.35
CA TYR A 18 -16.70 -43.31 10.52
C TYR A 18 -17.19 -42.87 9.14
N ALA A 19 -17.51 -41.56 8.97
CA ALA A 19 -17.60 -41.00 7.66
C ALA A 19 -16.19 -41.06 7.09
N ASN A 20 -15.98 -41.85 6.06
CA ASN A 20 -14.73 -41.83 5.28
C ASN A 20 -14.52 -40.37 4.86
N PRO A 21 -13.44 -39.69 5.30
CA PRO A 21 -13.24 -38.32 4.96
C PRO A 21 -13.21 -38.18 3.44
N ILE A 22 -14.00 -37.24 2.93
CA ILE A 22 -14.04 -36.93 1.50
C ILE A 22 -12.63 -36.46 1.09
N PRO A 23 -12.04 -37.02 0.00
CA PRO A 23 -10.70 -36.61 -0.40
C PRO A 23 -10.64 -35.13 -0.73
N PRO A 24 -9.57 -34.41 -0.33
CA PRO A 24 -9.36 -33.01 -0.68
C PRO A 24 -9.44 -32.82 -2.20
N LYS A 25 -10.14 -31.78 -2.63
CA LYS A 25 -10.23 -31.39 -4.05
C LYS A 25 -9.23 -30.29 -4.35
N ILE A 26 -8.98 -30.00 -5.63
CA ILE A 26 -8.03 -28.94 -6.05
C ILE A 26 -8.27 -27.60 -5.34
N GLY A 27 -9.52 -27.22 -5.08
CA GLY A 27 -9.84 -25.99 -4.35
C GLY A 27 -9.34 -25.95 -2.90
N ASP A 28 -9.19 -27.10 -2.25
CA ASP A 28 -8.63 -27.20 -0.90
C ASP A 28 -7.10 -27.17 -0.94
N VAL A 29 -6.51 -27.89 -1.92
CA VAL A 29 -5.06 -27.95 -2.15
C VAL A 29 -4.50 -26.56 -2.53
N LEU A 30 -5.24 -25.77 -3.30
CA LEU A 30 -4.80 -24.40 -3.66
C LEU A 30 -4.60 -23.48 -2.43
N LYS A 31 -5.23 -23.75 -1.29
CA LYS A 31 -4.99 -23.02 -0.05
C LYS A 31 -3.60 -23.27 0.55
N GLU A 32 -2.99 -24.43 0.23
CA GLU A 32 -1.65 -24.77 0.68
C GLU A 32 -0.55 -24.07 -0.12
N VAL A 33 -0.86 -23.62 -1.34
CA VAL A 33 0.07 -22.97 -2.28
C VAL A 33 0.00 -21.45 -2.13
N THR A 34 0.22 -20.93 -0.93
CA THR A 34 0.31 -19.48 -0.73
C THR A 34 1.79 -19.09 -0.76
N PRO A 35 2.23 -18.23 -1.70
CA PRO A 35 3.59 -17.70 -1.68
C PRO A 35 3.86 -17.03 -0.33
N PRO A 36 5.05 -17.21 0.27
CA PRO A 36 5.40 -16.57 1.49
C PRO A 36 5.38 -15.04 1.30
N LYS A 37 4.84 -14.33 2.27
CA LYS A 37 4.89 -12.87 2.29
C LYS A 37 6.30 -12.45 2.69
N ILE A 38 7.16 -12.23 1.70
CA ILE A 38 8.52 -11.75 1.95
C ILE A 38 8.43 -10.29 2.34
N GLU A 39 8.88 -9.97 3.54
CA GLU A 39 9.04 -8.59 3.97
C GLU A 39 10.09 -7.93 3.09
N ARG A 40 9.65 -6.95 2.30
CA ARG A 40 10.58 -6.13 1.53
C ARG A 40 11.28 -5.18 2.50
N GLU A 41 12.59 -5.05 2.35
CA GLU A 41 13.35 -4.04 3.06
C GLU A 41 12.72 -2.67 2.82
N LYS A 42 12.31 -2.01 3.91
CA LYS A 42 11.68 -0.70 3.84
C LYS A 42 12.71 0.32 3.39
N ARG A 43 12.55 0.85 2.19
CA ARG A 43 13.45 1.87 1.66
C ARG A 43 13.03 3.22 2.21
N GLU A 44 13.86 3.76 3.09
CA GLU A 44 13.64 5.09 3.61
C GLU A 44 13.90 6.13 2.52
N ILE A 45 12.98 7.08 2.40
CA ILE A 45 13.23 8.27 1.59
C ILE A 45 14.09 9.25 2.39
N PRO A 46 14.99 10.01 1.72
CA PRO A 46 15.81 11.00 2.40
C PRO A 46 14.96 12.06 3.09
N LYS A 47 15.48 12.61 4.18
CA LYS A 47 14.85 13.79 4.81
C LYS A 47 15.01 14.98 3.85
N ILE A 48 13.89 15.68 3.63
CA ILE A 48 13.90 16.91 2.85
C ILE A 48 14.75 17.93 3.62
N LYS A 49 15.84 18.40 3.01
CA LYS A 49 16.64 19.47 3.60
C LYS A 49 15.86 20.77 3.50
N GLN A 50 15.29 21.19 4.61
CA GLN A 50 14.56 22.46 4.71
C GLN A 50 15.54 23.61 4.99
N GLU A 51 15.30 24.74 4.36
CA GLU A 51 15.98 25.96 4.75
C GLU A 51 15.56 26.34 6.19
N GLN A 52 16.53 26.55 7.05
CA GLN A 52 16.26 26.98 8.43
C GLN A 52 15.58 28.37 8.38
N ILE A 53 14.56 28.55 9.23
CA ILE A 53 14.01 29.89 9.45
C ILE A 53 15.15 30.71 10.03
N SER A 54 15.67 31.65 9.24
CA SER A 54 16.66 32.59 9.76
C SER A 54 16.04 33.32 10.97
N THR A 55 16.73 33.29 12.10
CA THR A 55 16.37 34.14 13.23
C THR A 55 16.29 35.58 12.74
N PRO A 56 15.21 36.30 12.99
CA PRO A 56 15.13 37.72 12.62
C PRO A 56 16.34 38.43 13.19
N LYS A 57 16.97 39.31 12.40
CA LYS A 57 17.97 40.20 12.93
C LYS A 57 17.30 41.06 14.01
N GLU A 58 17.86 41.07 15.20
CA GLU A 58 17.44 42.03 16.22
C GLU A 58 17.80 43.45 15.72
N PHE A 59 16.77 44.32 15.66
CA PHE A 59 16.94 45.71 15.38
C PHE A 59 16.93 46.46 16.71
N GLU A 60 17.69 47.55 16.82
CA GLU A 60 17.59 48.46 17.99
C GLU A 60 16.16 48.91 18.18
N ASP A 61 15.59 48.61 19.33
CA ASP A 61 14.15 48.78 19.66
C ASP A 61 13.84 50.27 19.96
N GLY A 62 13.83 51.09 18.89
CA GLY A 62 13.66 52.55 19.10
C GLY A 62 12.29 53.14 18.70
N LYS A 63 11.61 52.54 17.73
CA LYS A 63 10.34 53.10 17.20
C LYS A 63 9.24 52.05 17.25
N LYS A 64 8.15 52.39 17.97
CA LYS A 64 6.91 51.62 17.98
C LYS A 64 5.91 52.23 17.01
N VAL A 65 5.09 51.38 16.41
CA VAL A 65 4.03 51.74 15.48
C VAL A 65 2.71 51.23 16.01
N ARG A 66 1.70 52.10 16.05
CA ARG A 66 0.35 51.70 16.42
C ARG A 66 -0.24 50.79 15.36
N VAL A 67 -0.63 49.57 15.73
CA VAL A 67 -1.29 48.61 14.85
C VAL A 67 -2.69 48.34 15.40
N GLU A 68 -3.73 48.76 14.68
CA GLU A 68 -5.12 48.51 15.06
C GLU A 68 -5.60 47.16 14.55
N ARG A 69 -5.22 46.80 13.34
CA ARG A 69 -5.60 45.51 12.69
C ARG A 69 -4.52 45.01 11.75
N PHE A 70 -4.56 43.67 11.54
CA PHE A 70 -3.74 43.01 10.51
C PHE A 70 -4.56 42.73 9.27
N LEU A 71 -3.98 43.00 8.10
CA LEU A 71 -4.51 42.63 6.80
C LEU A 71 -3.63 41.50 6.24
N ILE A 72 -4.12 40.28 6.28
CA ILE A 72 -3.38 39.11 5.83
C ILE A 72 -3.85 38.72 4.43
N SER A 73 -2.91 38.51 3.50
CA SER A 73 -3.20 38.13 2.13
C SER A 73 -2.27 37.00 1.67
N GLY A 74 -2.72 36.21 0.67
CA GLY A 74 -1.96 35.08 0.11
C GLY A 74 -2.15 33.75 0.85
N ALA A 75 -3.07 33.68 1.81
CA ALA A 75 -3.44 32.45 2.50
C ALA A 75 -4.57 31.75 1.75
N THR A 76 -4.36 30.48 1.35
CA THR A 76 -5.38 29.61 0.75
C THR A 76 -5.53 28.30 1.53
N HIS A 77 -4.52 27.92 2.32
CA HIS A 77 -4.45 26.64 3.06
C HIS A 77 -4.50 26.80 4.59
N MET A 78 -4.69 28.02 5.07
CA MET A 78 -5.08 28.31 6.45
C MET A 78 -6.33 29.19 6.46
N SER A 79 -7.26 28.89 7.37
CA SER A 79 -8.47 29.67 7.49
C SER A 79 -8.19 31.06 8.06
N ASN A 80 -9.06 32.02 7.74
CA ASN A 80 -8.97 33.37 8.32
C ASN A 80 -9.08 33.34 9.83
N GLU A 81 -9.85 32.41 10.40
CA GLU A 81 -10.03 32.22 11.85
C GLU A 81 -8.73 31.80 12.52
N GLU A 82 -8.01 30.84 11.93
CA GLU A 82 -6.71 30.38 12.43
C GLU A 82 -5.67 31.50 12.40
N LEU A 83 -5.59 32.24 11.29
CA LEU A 83 -4.67 33.35 11.16
C LEU A 83 -5.02 34.46 12.14
N LYS A 84 -6.31 34.76 12.31
CA LYS A 84 -6.80 35.75 13.27
C LYS A 84 -6.44 35.38 14.71
N GLN A 85 -6.52 34.11 15.10
CA GLN A 85 -6.10 33.66 16.43
C GLN A 85 -4.62 33.93 16.71
N ILE A 86 -3.75 33.87 15.69
CA ILE A 86 -2.33 34.16 15.84
C ILE A 86 -2.09 35.67 16.05
N VAL A 87 -2.78 36.51 15.31
CA VAL A 87 -2.51 37.96 15.30
C VAL A 87 -3.35 38.78 16.32
N ALA A 88 -4.50 38.26 16.75
CA ALA A 88 -5.40 38.95 17.66
C ALA A 88 -4.75 39.47 18.98
N PRO A 89 -3.81 38.71 19.61
CA PRO A 89 -3.11 39.23 20.81
C PRO A 89 -2.30 40.49 20.58
N TYR A 90 -1.99 40.82 19.34
CA TYR A 90 -1.14 41.96 18.95
C TYR A 90 -1.94 43.14 18.34
N GLU A 91 -3.24 42.98 18.17
CA GLU A 91 -4.11 44.09 17.69
C GLU A 91 -4.31 45.16 18.77
N ASN A 92 -4.52 46.40 18.34
CA ASN A 92 -4.69 47.58 19.18
C ASN A 92 -3.50 47.87 20.10
N GLN A 93 -2.27 47.54 19.66
CA GLN A 93 -1.04 47.75 20.43
C GLN A 93 -0.02 48.60 19.67
N ASP A 94 0.91 49.17 20.44
CA ASP A 94 2.11 49.84 19.91
C ASP A 94 3.22 48.79 19.80
N LEU A 95 3.48 48.29 18.57
CA LEU A 95 4.41 47.20 18.30
C LEU A 95 5.76 47.73 17.83
N SER A 96 6.83 47.15 18.35
CA SER A 96 8.18 47.32 17.83
C SER A 96 8.36 46.48 16.53
N PHE A 97 9.39 46.80 15.76
CA PHE A 97 9.71 46.05 14.56
C PHE A 97 10.02 44.55 14.84
N ASN A 98 10.68 44.30 15.98
CA ASN A 98 10.97 42.92 16.42
C ASN A 98 9.69 42.13 16.72
N GLN A 99 8.71 42.74 17.39
CA GLN A 99 7.40 42.12 17.65
C GLN A 99 6.64 41.84 16.36
N ILE A 100 6.69 42.74 15.37
CA ILE A 100 6.06 42.53 14.07
C ILE A 100 6.73 41.38 13.31
N GLN A 101 8.06 41.25 13.40
CA GLN A 101 8.77 40.11 12.82
C GLN A 101 8.46 38.77 13.54
N GLU A 102 8.26 38.84 14.87
CA GLU A 102 7.83 37.65 15.62
C GLU A 102 6.47 37.15 15.14
N ILE A 103 5.50 38.03 14.85
CA ILE A 103 4.19 37.65 14.31
C ILE A 103 4.34 36.92 12.98
N THR A 104 5.16 37.42 12.03
CA THR A 104 5.41 36.73 10.76
C THR A 104 6.09 35.39 10.96
N THR A 105 6.95 35.27 11.95
CA THR A 105 7.58 34.01 12.33
C THR A 105 6.59 33.01 12.91
N LEU A 106 5.64 33.45 13.74
CA LEU A 106 4.57 32.59 14.28
C LEU A 106 3.67 32.06 13.16
N ILE A 107 3.25 32.92 12.21
CA ILE A 107 2.47 32.49 11.04
C ILE A 107 3.26 31.48 10.22
N THR A 108 4.54 31.77 9.92
CA THR A 108 5.43 30.83 9.18
C THR A 108 5.56 29.50 9.89
N LYS A 109 5.76 29.48 11.21
CA LYS A 109 5.85 28.25 12.00
C LYS A 109 4.54 27.47 11.96
N SER A 110 3.40 28.15 12.00
CA SER A 110 2.08 27.52 11.90
C SER A 110 1.88 26.80 10.57
N TYR A 111 2.25 27.42 9.44
CA TYR A 111 2.26 26.74 8.14
C TYR A 111 3.19 25.53 8.10
N ARG A 112 4.41 25.68 8.62
CA ARG A 112 5.40 24.59 8.61
C ARG A 112 4.99 23.41 9.49
N SER A 113 4.31 23.65 10.60
CA SER A 113 3.78 22.57 11.46
C SER A 113 2.69 21.75 10.79
N LYS A 114 1.99 22.34 9.81
CA LYS A 114 1.01 21.65 8.95
C LYS A 114 1.64 20.97 7.72
N GLY A 115 2.98 21.01 7.59
CA GLY A 115 3.70 20.38 6.50
C GLY A 115 3.98 21.29 5.30
N TYR A 116 3.58 22.54 5.29
CA TYR A 116 3.87 23.51 4.21
C TYR A 116 5.25 24.16 4.44
N PHE A 117 6.27 23.35 4.28
CA PHE A 117 7.64 23.62 4.77
C PHE A 117 8.35 24.79 4.06
N VAL A 118 7.92 25.20 2.87
CA VAL A 118 8.46 26.38 2.15
C VAL A 118 7.64 27.64 2.40
N ALA A 119 6.48 27.52 3.02
CA ALA A 119 5.61 28.67 3.28
C ALA A 119 6.31 29.71 4.16
N ARG A 120 6.08 30.98 3.84
CA ARG A 120 6.69 32.14 4.52
C ARG A 120 5.74 33.33 4.57
N ALA A 121 5.57 33.90 5.76
CA ALA A 121 4.95 35.20 5.94
C ALA A 121 6.01 36.29 5.96
N TYR A 122 5.70 37.43 5.37
CA TYR A 122 6.58 38.61 5.35
C TYR A 122 5.78 39.89 5.34
N ILE A 123 6.46 40.98 5.71
CA ILE A 123 5.90 42.34 5.70
C ILE A 123 6.35 43.02 4.42
N PRO A 124 5.44 43.39 3.51
CA PRO A 124 5.78 44.17 2.35
C PRO A 124 6.15 45.61 2.79
N GLU A 125 6.91 46.31 1.94
CA GLU A 125 7.18 47.74 2.14
C GLU A 125 5.87 48.49 2.11
N GLN A 126 5.59 49.26 3.21
CA GLN A 126 4.31 49.93 3.41
C GLN A 126 4.44 51.11 4.36
N ASN A 127 3.52 52.09 4.23
CA ASN A 127 3.36 53.17 5.18
C ASN A 127 2.09 52.94 5.99
N ILE A 128 2.23 52.50 7.24
CA ILE A 128 1.11 52.15 8.14
C ILE A 128 0.25 53.35 8.45
N MET A 129 0.83 54.54 8.60
CA MET A 129 0.10 55.78 8.94
C MET A 129 -0.90 56.18 7.84
N THR A 130 -0.64 55.87 6.59
CA THR A 130 -1.55 56.17 5.47
C THR A 130 -2.61 55.08 5.26
N GLN A 131 -2.60 54.02 6.07
CA GLN A 131 -3.47 52.84 5.95
C GLN A 131 -4.35 52.66 7.19
N ASP A 132 -4.75 53.72 7.87
CA ASP A 132 -5.57 53.67 9.09
C ASP A 132 -4.98 52.70 10.15
N ASN A 133 -3.69 52.76 10.40
CA ASN A 133 -2.95 51.88 11.33
C ASN A 133 -3.14 50.39 11.08
N ARG A 134 -3.43 49.97 9.84
CA ARG A 134 -3.54 48.55 9.45
C ARG A 134 -2.19 48.04 8.93
N LEU A 135 -1.69 46.96 9.52
CA LEU A 135 -0.44 46.32 9.08
C LEU A 135 -0.75 45.20 8.10
N LYS A 136 -0.21 45.30 6.90
CA LYS A 136 -0.34 44.28 5.88
C LYS A 136 0.74 43.22 6.06
N ILE A 137 0.34 41.91 6.06
CA ILE A 137 1.21 40.75 6.03
C ILE A 137 0.87 39.93 4.79
N ASN A 138 1.88 39.61 3.98
CA ASN A 138 1.72 38.76 2.83
C ASN A 138 2.25 37.37 3.15
N ILE A 139 1.56 36.34 2.66
CA ILE A 139 1.96 34.94 2.78
C ILE A 139 2.27 34.41 1.38
N ILE A 140 3.44 33.79 1.25
CA ILE A 140 3.82 32.99 0.09
C ILE A 140 3.74 31.54 0.57
N GLU A 141 2.77 30.79 0.07
CA GLU A 141 2.58 29.39 0.47
C GLU A 141 3.55 28.45 -0.24
N GLY A 142 4.06 28.85 -1.40
CA GLY A 142 5.05 28.12 -2.18
C GLY A 142 4.41 27.19 -3.23
N LYS A 143 4.83 27.33 -4.47
CA LYS A 143 4.44 26.47 -5.59
C LYS A 143 5.63 25.66 -6.09
N TYR A 144 5.37 24.51 -6.67
CA TYR A 144 6.39 23.70 -7.32
C TYR A 144 6.94 24.44 -8.56
N GLY A 145 8.25 24.59 -8.61
CA GLY A 145 8.99 25.04 -9.76
C GLY A 145 9.41 23.87 -10.67
N GLU A 146 10.70 23.74 -10.94
CA GLU A 146 11.23 22.64 -11.76
C GLU A 146 11.65 21.46 -10.86
N PHE A 147 11.35 20.23 -11.32
CA PHE A 147 11.96 19.02 -10.79
C PHE A 147 13.16 18.67 -11.69
N LYS A 148 14.35 18.72 -11.13
CA LYS A 148 15.57 18.24 -11.77
C LYS A 148 15.88 16.85 -11.26
N LEU A 149 15.86 15.86 -12.15
CA LEU A 149 16.14 14.47 -11.85
C LEU A 149 17.62 14.13 -12.14
N GLU A 150 18.33 13.61 -11.13
CA GLU A 150 19.65 12.98 -11.28
C GLU A 150 19.44 11.46 -11.21
N ASN A 151 19.12 10.84 -12.33
CA ASN A 151 18.75 9.43 -12.39
C ASN A 151 19.95 8.52 -12.65
N LYS A 152 20.21 7.60 -11.71
CA LYS A 152 21.14 6.48 -11.84
C LYS A 152 20.46 5.14 -11.62
N SER A 153 19.12 5.11 -11.67
CA SER A 153 18.32 3.91 -11.46
C SER A 153 18.25 3.03 -12.71
N LEU A 154 17.54 1.90 -12.62
CA LEU A 154 17.27 1.04 -13.78
C LEU A 154 16.09 1.54 -14.62
N VAL A 155 15.43 2.63 -14.22
CA VAL A 155 14.20 3.15 -14.82
C VAL A 155 14.52 4.36 -15.68
N LYS A 156 13.85 4.50 -16.82
CA LYS A 156 14.03 5.66 -17.73
C LYS A 156 13.63 6.96 -17.04
N ASP A 157 14.33 8.04 -17.33
CA ASP A 157 14.10 9.38 -16.79
C ASP A 157 12.64 9.82 -16.97
N SER A 158 12.06 9.59 -18.16
CA SER A 158 10.69 10.00 -18.47
C SER A 158 9.63 9.40 -17.53
N ILE A 159 9.84 8.17 -17.04
CA ILE A 159 8.94 7.50 -16.12
C ILE A 159 9.03 8.12 -14.72
N LEU A 160 10.24 8.30 -14.20
CA LEU A 160 10.45 8.90 -12.87
C LEU A 160 10.08 10.38 -12.88
N GLN A 161 10.39 11.11 -13.96
CA GLN A 161 10.02 12.50 -14.12
C GLN A 161 8.50 12.67 -14.10
N SER A 162 7.75 11.77 -14.77
CA SER A 162 6.29 11.83 -14.76
C SER A 162 5.68 11.68 -13.35
N ASN A 163 6.29 10.87 -12.47
CA ASN A 163 5.85 10.76 -11.07
C ASN A 163 6.06 12.06 -10.28
N LEU A 164 7.10 12.83 -10.61
CA LEU A 164 7.39 14.12 -9.99
C LEU A 164 6.48 15.21 -10.57
N ASP A 165 6.27 15.20 -11.89
CA ASP A 165 5.42 16.18 -12.56
C ASP A 165 3.94 16.00 -12.22
N ASP A 166 3.50 14.79 -11.88
CA ASP A 166 2.12 14.50 -11.45
C ASP A 166 1.67 15.30 -10.22
N ILE A 167 2.61 15.72 -9.36
CA ILE A 167 2.30 16.52 -8.18
C ILE A 167 2.43 18.04 -8.42
N LYS A 168 3.01 18.47 -9.55
CA LYS A 168 3.42 19.85 -9.80
C LYS A 168 2.26 20.84 -9.82
N ASP A 169 1.14 20.44 -10.44
CA ASP A 169 0.00 21.34 -10.69
C ASP A 169 -1.17 21.09 -9.72
N LYS A 170 -1.00 20.18 -8.75
CA LYS A 170 -2.12 19.74 -7.90
C LYS A 170 -2.36 20.61 -6.68
N ASP A 171 -1.29 21.19 -6.12
CA ASP A 171 -1.39 21.89 -4.86
C ASP A 171 -0.13 22.73 -4.57
N ILE A 172 -0.12 23.44 -3.43
CA ILE A 172 1.09 24.06 -2.90
C ILE A 172 2.07 23.02 -2.39
N ILE A 173 3.32 23.41 -2.24
CA ILE A 173 4.38 22.50 -1.76
C ILE A 173 4.07 22.03 -0.34
N SER A 174 3.91 20.72 -0.18
CA SER A 174 3.76 20.09 1.12
C SER A 174 4.69 18.89 1.29
N THR A 175 5.07 18.61 2.54
CA THR A 175 5.83 17.42 2.91
C THR A 175 5.11 16.17 2.44
N ASN A 176 3.80 16.07 2.67
CA ASN A 176 3.01 14.88 2.32
C ASN A 176 3.00 14.60 0.82
N THR A 177 2.80 15.64 0.00
CA THR A 177 2.74 15.50 -1.46
C THR A 177 4.11 15.09 -2.04
N LEU A 178 5.19 15.74 -1.58
CA LEU A 178 6.54 15.42 -2.05
C LEU A 178 7.00 14.05 -1.55
N GLU A 179 6.76 13.70 -0.29
CA GLU A 179 7.09 12.38 0.25
C GLU A 179 6.31 11.27 -0.46
N ARG A 180 5.02 11.50 -0.77
CA ARG A 180 4.22 10.56 -1.56
C ARG A 180 4.88 10.26 -2.92
N ALA A 181 5.29 11.29 -3.67
CA ALA A 181 5.95 11.10 -4.97
C ALA A 181 7.26 10.31 -4.83
N MET A 182 8.10 10.63 -3.84
CA MET A 182 9.34 9.88 -3.58
C MET A 182 9.08 8.44 -3.15
N LEU A 183 8.02 8.17 -2.38
CA LEU A 183 7.65 6.81 -1.97
C LEU A 183 7.14 5.99 -3.15
N ILE A 184 6.39 6.59 -4.09
CA ILE A 184 5.97 5.94 -5.34
C ILE A 184 7.20 5.56 -6.17
N ILE A 185 8.21 6.44 -6.26
CA ILE A 185 9.48 6.12 -6.92
C ILE A 185 10.19 4.97 -6.20
N ASN A 186 10.23 4.95 -4.86
CA ASN A 186 10.84 3.85 -4.10
C ASN A 186 10.11 2.50 -4.25
N ASP A 187 8.80 2.53 -4.50
CA ASP A 187 8.02 1.32 -4.80
C ASP A 187 8.21 0.85 -6.24
N THR A 188 8.77 1.72 -7.11
CA THR A 188 9.04 1.38 -8.51
C THR A 188 10.22 0.41 -8.58
N PRO A 189 10.03 -0.82 -9.14
CA PRO A 189 11.12 -1.79 -9.28
C PRO A 189 12.30 -1.22 -10.05
N GLY A 190 13.48 -1.27 -9.45
CA GLY A 190 14.71 -0.78 -10.09
C GLY A 190 15.14 0.63 -9.70
N ALA A 191 14.35 1.34 -8.88
CA ALA A 191 14.70 2.70 -8.44
C ALA A 191 14.62 2.86 -6.91
N VAL A 192 15.44 3.74 -6.36
CA VAL A 192 15.38 4.23 -4.98
C VAL A 192 15.82 5.69 -4.95
N VAL A 193 15.08 6.52 -4.21
CA VAL A 193 15.43 7.93 -4.00
C VAL A 193 16.48 8.04 -2.92
N THR A 194 17.61 8.68 -3.23
CA THR A 194 18.74 8.85 -2.31
C THR A 194 18.99 10.30 -1.94
N LYS A 195 18.41 11.25 -2.69
CA LYS A 195 18.62 12.69 -2.50
C LYS A 195 17.34 13.46 -2.76
N ALA A 196 17.04 14.45 -1.91
CA ALA A 196 15.95 15.40 -2.09
C ALA A 196 16.37 16.77 -1.55
N ASP A 197 16.83 17.64 -2.43
CA ASP A 197 17.23 19.02 -2.11
C ASP A 197 16.18 20.01 -2.64
N VAL A 198 15.91 21.05 -1.88
CA VAL A 198 15.01 22.15 -2.23
C VAL A 198 15.83 23.42 -2.44
N ARG A 199 15.54 24.16 -3.50
CA ARG A 199 16.21 25.42 -3.86
C ARG A 199 15.17 26.48 -4.24
N PRO A 200 15.48 27.77 -4.09
CA PRO A 200 14.64 28.81 -4.65
C PRO A 200 14.42 28.59 -6.15
N GLY A 201 13.18 28.72 -6.61
CA GLY A 201 12.84 28.62 -8.02
C GLY A 201 13.12 29.92 -8.78
N LYS A 202 12.92 29.87 -10.09
CA LYS A 202 13.15 31.04 -10.99
C LYS A 202 12.13 32.17 -10.75
N GLU A 203 10.89 31.80 -10.42
CA GLU A 203 9.81 32.74 -10.14
C GLU A 203 9.64 32.94 -8.63
N VAL A 204 9.25 34.16 -8.22
CA VAL A 204 8.98 34.46 -6.82
C VAL A 204 7.83 33.60 -6.32
N GLY A 205 8.04 32.90 -5.20
CA GLY A 205 7.04 32.01 -4.62
C GLY A 205 7.10 30.57 -5.17
N THR A 206 8.07 30.25 -6.04
CA THR A 206 8.32 28.88 -6.46
C THR A 206 9.58 28.29 -5.80
N SER A 207 9.63 26.97 -5.71
CA SER A 207 10.84 26.22 -5.30
C SER A 207 11.13 25.10 -6.28
N ASP A 208 12.40 24.96 -6.64
CA ASP A 208 12.92 23.90 -7.49
C ASP A 208 13.45 22.75 -6.63
N PHE A 209 13.31 21.55 -7.15
CA PHE A 209 13.68 20.32 -6.45
C PHE A 209 14.74 19.55 -7.24
N LEU A 210 15.77 19.10 -6.55
CA LEU A 210 16.78 18.20 -7.09
C LEU A 210 16.58 16.82 -6.45
N ILE A 211 16.09 15.87 -7.25
CA ILE A 211 15.83 14.50 -6.82
C ILE A 211 16.88 13.58 -7.42
N GLY A 212 17.64 12.88 -6.56
CA GLY A 212 18.60 11.86 -6.96
C GLY A 212 18.03 10.47 -6.76
N THR A 213 18.21 9.60 -7.76
CA THR A 213 17.82 8.20 -7.69
C THR A 213 18.97 7.27 -8.03
N GLU A 214 18.98 6.09 -7.40
CA GLU A 214 19.95 5.03 -7.64
C GLU A 214 19.26 3.72 -8.02
N ALA A 215 20.05 2.81 -8.62
CA ALA A 215 19.59 1.49 -8.99
C ALA A 215 19.41 0.61 -7.74
N THR A 216 18.34 -0.18 -7.72
CA THR A 216 18.22 -1.31 -6.82
C THR A 216 18.69 -2.59 -7.52
N ASN A 217 18.82 -3.69 -6.78
CA ASN A 217 19.19 -4.97 -7.38
C ASN A 217 18.24 -5.32 -8.53
N ARG A 218 18.80 -5.63 -9.69
CA ARG A 218 18.01 -6.05 -10.86
C ARG A 218 17.35 -7.40 -10.63
N VAL A 219 18.05 -8.31 -9.96
CA VAL A 219 17.53 -9.66 -9.67
C VAL A 219 17.55 -9.88 -8.17
N ASN A 220 16.42 -10.32 -7.63
CA ASN A 220 16.29 -10.79 -6.26
C ASN A 220 15.70 -12.18 -6.29
N GLY A 221 16.07 -13.03 -5.34
CA GLY A 221 15.55 -14.38 -5.24
C GLY A 221 15.57 -14.88 -3.82
N TYR A 222 14.80 -15.96 -3.60
CA TYR A 222 14.74 -16.64 -2.32
C TYR A 222 14.53 -18.14 -2.50
N LEU A 223 14.93 -18.90 -1.50
CA LEU A 223 14.68 -20.32 -1.36
C LEU A 223 14.22 -20.56 0.09
N ILE A 224 13.11 -21.25 0.25
CA ILE A 224 12.53 -21.58 1.55
C ILE A 224 12.21 -23.05 1.60
N GLY A 225 12.59 -23.70 2.70
CA GLY A 225 12.18 -25.07 3.03
C GLY A 225 11.42 -25.06 4.35
N ASP A 226 10.29 -25.73 4.42
CA ASP A 226 9.50 -25.90 5.64
C ASP A 226 8.82 -27.28 5.72
N ASN A 227 8.15 -27.53 6.85
CA ASN A 227 7.41 -28.75 7.12
C ASN A 227 5.92 -28.49 7.40
N TYR A 228 5.38 -27.40 6.87
CA TYR A 228 3.97 -27.00 7.07
C TYR A 228 3.02 -27.61 6.03
N GLY A 229 3.47 -28.55 5.22
CA GLY A 229 2.63 -29.24 4.25
C GLY A 229 1.66 -30.22 4.90
N SER A 230 0.67 -30.62 4.12
CA SER A 230 -0.35 -31.60 4.50
C SER A 230 0.22 -33.01 4.49
N GLN A 231 -0.32 -33.89 5.32
CA GLN A 231 0.00 -35.31 5.25
C GLN A 231 -0.46 -35.99 3.94
N TYR A 232 -1.37 -35.37 3.20
CA TYR A 232 -1.95 -35.88 1.97
C TYR A 232 -1.17 -35.49 0.72
N THR A 233 -0.58 -34.25 0.74
CA THR A 233 0.15 -33.67 -0.39
C THR A 233 1.67 -33.60 -0.14
N GLY A 234 2.14 -34.04 1.03
CA GLY A 234 3.54 -33.98 1.46
C GLY A 234 3.84 -32.93 2.51
N LYS A 235 4.45 -33.36 3.62
CA LYS A 235 4.74 -32.51 4.78
C LYS A 235 5.88 -31.52 4.52
N HIS A 236 6.96 -31.99 3.89
CA HIS A 236 8.13 -31.16 3.60
C HIS A 236 7.91 -30.44 2.28
N ARG A 237 8.18 -29.13 2.29
CA ARG A 237 7.93 -28.26 1.13
C ARG A 237 9.18 -27.45 0.81
N ILE A 238 9.38 -27.20 -0.48
CA ILE A 238 10.42 -26.32 -1.00
C ILE A 238 9.75 -25.28 -1.90
N MET A 239 10.09 -24.02 -1.67
CA MET A 239 9.60 -22.88 -2.43
C MET A 239 10.78 -22.06 -2.91
N ALA A 240 10.74 -21.60 -4.15
CA ALA A 240 11.73 -20.70 -4.71
C ALA A 240 11.04 -19.58 -5.48
N GLY A 241 11.60 -18.39 -5.41
CA GLY A 241 11.11 -17.26 -6.18
C GLY A 241 12.25 -16.42 -6.72
N VAL A 242 12.03 -15.79 -7.86
CA VAL A 242 12.92 -14.81 -8.46
C VAL A 242 12.11 -13.64 -9.01
N ASP A 243 12.60 -12.42 -8.71
CA ASP A 243 12.09 -11.17 -9.25
C ASP A 243 13.16 -10.52 -10.13
N ILE A 244 12.79 -10.08 -11.32
CA ILE A 244 13.61 -9.27 -12.22
C ILE A 244 13.01 -7.87 -12.25
N ASN A 245 13.71 -6.90 -11.67
CA ASN A 245 13.29 -5.52 -11.55
C ASN A 245 13.65 -4.74 -12.80
N SER A 246 12.69 -4.02 -13.33
CA SER A 246 12.80 -3.12 -14.48
C SER A 246 13.42 -3.78 -15.73
N PRO A 247 12.93 -4.98 -16.17
CA PRO A 247 13.49 -5.65 -17.34
C PRO A 247 13.41 -4.78 -18.60
N PHE A 248 12.36 -3.96 -18.74
CA PHE A 248 12.18 -3.05 -19.88
C PHE A 248 12.53 -1.59 -19.55
N ASN A 249 13.13 -1.34 -18.38
CA ASN A 249 13.52 -0.02 -17.89
C ASN A 249 12.35 0.98 -17.73
N ILE A 250 11.15 0.48 -17.47
CA ILE A 250 9.94 1.28 -17.25
C ILE A 250 9.41 1.16 -15.80
N GLY A 251 10.19 0.59 -14.88
CA GLY A 251 9.74 0.33 -13.52
C GLY A 251 8.79 -0.85 -13.42
N ASP A 252 8.88 -1.76 -14.35
CA ASP A 252 8.16 -3.03 -14.41
C ASP A 252 8.88 -4.14 -13.64
N LYS A 253 8.22 -5.29 -13.47
CA LYS A 253 8.79 -6.44 -12.77
C LYS A 253 8.27 -7.74 -13.35
N ILE A 254 9.17 -8.68 -13.62
CA ILE A 254 8.83 -10.08 -13.88
C ILE A 254 9.12 -10.88 -12.60
N SER A 255 8.14 -11.66 -12.16
CA SER A 255 8.27 -12.55 -11.01
C SER A 255 7.98 -13.98 -11.43
N ALA A 256 8.85 -14.92 -11.05
CA ALA A 256 8.61 -16.36 -11.18
C ALA A 256 8.66 -16.99 -9.80
N PHE A 257 7.70 -17.86 -9.51
CA PHE A 257 7.59 -18.61 -8.27
C PHE A 257 7.39 -20.09 -8.58
N GLY A 258 8.08 -20.94 -7.85
CA GLY A 258 7.97 -22.39 -7.91
C GLY A 258 7.79 -22.97 -6.50
N PHE A 259 6.96 -23.99 -6.38
CA PHE A 259 6.64 -24.66 -5.14
C PHE A 259 6.55 -26.18 -5.41
N THR A 260 7.14 -26.98 -4.55
CA THR A 260 6.96 -28.44 -4.57
C THR A 260 6.93 -29.00 -3.15
N SER A 261 6.18 -30.07 -2.96
CA SER A 261 6.22 -30.88 -1.75
C SER A 261 6.93 -32.20 -1.98
N GLU A 262 7.20 -32.94 -0.88
CA GLU A 262 7.83 -34.25 -0.98
C GLU A 262 7.02 -35.23 -1.84
N LYS A 263 7.72 -36.11 -2.57
CA LYS A 263 7.13 -37.10 -3.48
C LYS A 263 6.25 -36.52 -4.60
N GLU A 264 6.49 -35.22 -4.93
CA GLU A 264 5.71 -34.50 -5.94
C GLU A 264 4.21 -34.44 -5.67
N GLY A 265 3.80 -34.68 -4.41
CA GLY A 265 2.39 -34.67 -4.01
C GLY A 265 1.71 -33.30 -4.24
N LEU A 266 2.49 -32.20 -4.38
CA LEU A 266 2.01 -30.89 -4.77
C LEU A 266 3.10 -30.15 -5.53
N LEU A 267 2.79 -29.73 -6.75
CA LEU A 267 3.68 -28.92 -7.59
C LEU A 267 2.92 -27.70 -8.07
N SER A 268 3.51 -26.51 -7.90
CA SER A 268 2.92 -25.25 -8.36
C SER A 268 3.96 -24.32 -8.96
N GLY A 269 3.57 -23.57 -9.98
CA GLY A 269 4.35 -22.49 -10.56
C GLY A 269 3.48 -21.26 -10.88
N LYS A 270 4.03 -20.07 -10.66
CA LYS A 270 3.40 -18.78 -11.04
C LYS A 270 4.41 -17.94 -11.80
N LEU A 271 3.97 -17.33 -12.90
CA LEU A 271 4.68 -16.28 -13.61
C LEU A 271 3.82 -15.04 -13.58
N ALA A 272 4.39 -13.88 -13.22
CA ALA A 272 3.68 -12.62 -13.14
C ALA A 272 4.49 -11.51 -13.82
N TYR A 273 3.78 -10.57 -14.46
CA TYR A 273 4.33 -9.34 -15.00
C TYR A 273 3.58 -8.15 -14.42
N GLU A 274 4.30 -7.32 -13.68
CA GLU A 274 3.80 -6.09 -13.05
C GLU A 274 4.36 -4.87 -13.79
N PHE A 275 3.51 -3.88 -14.07
CA PHE A 275 3.88 -2.69 -14.84
C PHE A 275 3.18 -1.43 -14.32
N PRO A 276 3.79 -0.22 -14.49
CA PRO A 276 3.14 1.04 -14.15
C PRO A 276 2.03 1.34 -15.15
N ILE A 277 0.88 1.85 -14.66
CA ILE A 277 -0.25 2.31 -15.49
C ILE A 277 -0.28 3.84 -15.50
N HIS A 278 -0.07 4.47 -14.35
CA HIS A 278 -0.14 5.93 -14.21
C HIS A 278 0.92 6.44 -13.26
N ALA A 279 1.32 7.71 -13.45
CA ALA A 279 2.33 8.40 -12.64
C ALA A 279 1.97 8.54 -11.15
N ASN A 280 0.70 8.47 -10.80
CA ASN A 280 0.20 8.53 -9.41
C ASN A 280 0.46 7.26 -8.58
N GLY A 281 1.19 6.29 -9.12
CA GLY A 281 1.51 5.02 -8.48
C GLY A 281 0.54 3.88 -8.81
N THR A 282 -0.41 4.06 -9.72
CA THR A 282 -1.30 2.97 -10.19
C THR A 282 -0.48 1.94 -10.96
N ARG A 283 -0.62 0.66 -10.59
CA ARG A 283 0.10 -0.47 -11.19
C ARG A 283 -0.84 -1.57 -11.65
N GLY A 284 -0.48 -2.24 -12.73
CA GLY A 284 -1.15 -3.43 -13.25
C GLY A 284 -0.28 -4.66 -13.04
N GLU A 285 -0.91 -5.82 -12.83
CA GLU A 285 -0.28 -7.14 -12.84
C GLU A 285 -1.10 -8.09 -13.70
N ILE A 286 -0.43 -8.88 -14.53
CA ILE A 286 -1.00 -10.04 -15.20
C ILE A 286 -0.18 -11.24 -14.76
N SER A 287 -0.86 -12.32 -14.33
CA SER A 287 -0.19 -13.53 -13.88
C SER A 287 -0.89 -14.79 -14.34
N TYR A 288 -0.08 -15.82 -14.60
CA TYR A 288 -0.51 -17.18 -14.87
C TYR A 288 0.07 -18.11 -13.82
N SER A 289 -0.76 -18.99 -13.28
CA SER A 289 -0.31 -20.06 -12.38
C SER A 289 -0.88 -21.40 -12.77
N LYS A 290 -0.06 -22.44 -12.51
CA LYS A 290 -0.45 -23.83 -12.68
C LYS A 290 -0.09 -24.60 -11.43
N THR A 291 -1.05 -25.40 -10.96
CA THR A 291 -0.88 -26.26 -9.79
C THR A 291 -1.33 -27.66 -10.14
N THR A 292 -0.57 -28.66 -9.74
CA THR A 292 -0.94 -30.09 -9.83
C THR A 292 -0.76 -30.73 -8.47
N TYR A 293 -1.61 -31.70 -8.15
CA TYR A 293 -1.47 -32.51 -6.93
C TYR A 293 -1.74 -33.98 -7.17
N GLU A 294 -1.16 -34.82 -6.31
CA GLU A 294 -1.44 -36.22 -6.12
C GLU A 294 -1.63 -36.51 -4.64
N LEU A 295 -2.76 -37.14 -4.26
CA LEU A 295 -3.04 -37.45 -2.86
C LEU A 295 -2.38 -38.74 -2.44
N GLY A 296 -1.57 -38.65 -1.39
CA GLY A 296 -0.93 -39.78 -0.72
C GLY A 296 -1.66 -40.20 0.56
N SER A 297 -0.94 -40.86 1.46
CA SER A 297 -1.43 -41.35 2.76
C SER A 297 -2.70 -42.19 2.64
N SER A 298 -3.76 -41.88 3.34
CA SER A 298 -5.03 -42.62 3.35
C SER A 298 -5.79 -42.59 2.02
N TYR A 299 -5.42 -41.74 1.09
CA TYR A 299 -6.05 -41.59 -0.23
C TYR A 299 -5.23 -42.22 -1.37
N LYS A 300 -4.09 -42.84 -1.05
CA LYS A 300 -3.19 -43.42 -2.04
C LYS A 300 -3.86 -44.47 -2.95
N GLU A 301 -4.74 -45.27 -2.38
CA GLU A 301 -5.47 -46.31 -3.12
C GLU A 301 -6.51 -45.76 -4.09
N LEU A 302 -6.93 -44.48 -3.91
CA LEU A 302 -7.88 -43.81 -4.80
C LEU A 302 -7.20 -43.28 -6.08
N ASP A 303 -5.89 -43.15 -6.06
CA ASP A 303 -5.11 -42.53 -7.14
C ASP A 303 -5.70 -41.19 -7.57
N ALA A 304 -5.94 -40.33 -6.52
CA ALA A 304 -6.62 -39.06 -6.69
C ALA A 304 -5.62 -37.97 -7.08
N VAL A 305 -5.83 -37.40 -8.26
CA VAL A 305 -4.97 -36.38 -8.84
C VAL A 305 -5.81 -35.14 -9.26
N GLY A 306 -5.18 -34.01 -9.33
CA GLY A 306 -5.85 -32.82 -9.86
C GLY A 306 -4.92 -31.76 -10.38
N LYS A 307 -5.50 -30.82 -11.12
CA LYS A 307 -4.79 -29.66 -11.66
C LYS A 307 -5.66 -28.42 -11.72
N SER A 308 -4.99 -27.28 -11.59
CA SER A 308 -5.59 -25.96 -11.79
C SER A 308 -4.68 -25.10 -12.65
N ASP A 309 -5.27 -24.44 -13.65
CA ASP A 309 -4.65 -23.38 -14.43
C ASP A 309 -5.41 -22.08 -14.14
N SER A 310 -4.72 -21.01 -13.76
CA SER A 310 -5.32 -19.72 -13.41
C SER A 310 -4.65 -18.58 -14.18
N LEU A 311 -5.46 -17.71 -14.78
CA LEU A 311 -5.05 -16.45 -15.37
C LEU A 311 -5.69 -15.31 -14.55
N THR A 312 -4.86 -14.40 -14.06
CA THR A 312 -5.30 -13.30 -13.19
C THR A 312 -4.79 -11.95 -13.70
N GLY A 313 -5.67 -10.95 -13.70
CA GLY A 313 -5.32 -9.55 -13.92
C GLY A 313 -5.68 -8.74 -12.68
N ARG A 314 -4.78 -7.88 -12.22
CA ARG A 314 -4.97 -7.01 -11.04
C ARG A 314 -4.53 -5.58 -11.33
N VAL A 315 -5.30 -4.62 -10.85
CA VAL A 315 -4.93 -3.20 -10.82
C VAL A 315 -4.96 -2.74 -9.38
N THR A 316 -3.89 -2.06 -8.96
CA THR A 316 -3.74 -1.51 -7.61
C THR A 316 -3.50 -0.01 -7.68
N TYR A 317 -4.20 0.76 -6.83
CA TYR A 317 -4.07 2.19 -6.69
C TYR A 317 -3.76 2.57 -5.23
N PRO A 318 -2.64 3.28 -4.95
CA PRO A 318 -2.29 3.73 -3.60
C PRO A 318 -3.12 4.98 -3.22
N ILE A 319 -4.19 4.79 -2.42
CA ILE A 319 -5.03 5.89 -1.92
C ILE A 319 -4.21 6.78 -0.96
N LEU A 320 -3.57 6.14 0.01
CA LEU A 320 -2.69 6.80 0.99
C LEU A 320 -1.30 6.17 0.93
N LYS A 321 -0.28 7.02 0.84
CA LYS A 321 1.12 6.60 0.81
C LYS A 321 1.95 7.54 1.65
N THR A 322 2.39 7.10 2.83
CA THR A 322 3.25 7.84 3.75
C THR A 322 4.39 6.97 4.24
N ARG A 323 5.31 7.55 5.03
CA ARG A 323 6.43 6.78 5.62
C ARG A 323 5.99 5.65 6.54
N VAL A 324 4.85 5.80 7.20
CA VAL A 324 4.40 4.89 8.26
C VAL A 324 3.05 4.24 7.97
N GLU A 325 2.31 4.75 6.98
CA GLU A 325 0.93 4.35 6.78
C GLU A 325 0.62 4.29 5.28
N ASN A 326 0.04 3.17 4.84
CA ASN A 326 -0.35 2.94 3.46
C ASN A 326 -1.77 2.40 3.41
N LEU A 327 -2.53 2.85 2.42
CA LEU A 327 -3.85 2.33 2.07
C LEU A 327 -3.90 2.15 0.56
N ASP A 328 -3.99 0.91 0.13
CA ASP A 328 -4.10 0.53 -1.28
C ASP A 328 -5.50 0.03 -1.58
N SER A 329 -6.07 0.42 -2.72
CA SER A 329 -7.27 -0.19 -3.29
C SER A 329 -6.89 -1.06 -4.47
N TYR A 330 -7.65 -2.13 -4.70
CA TYR A 330 -7.41 -2.99 -5.85
C TYR A 330 -8.68 -3.57 -6.45
N VAL A 331 -8.58 -3.90 -7.73
CA VAL A 331 -9.53 -4.73 -8.45
C VAL A 331 -8.76 -5.87 -9.10
N GLU A 332 -9.25 -7.09 -8.93
CA GLU A 332 -8.67 -8.30 -9.45
C GLU A 332 -9.74 -9.12 -10.17
N VAL A 333 -9.39 -9.67 -11.32
CA VAL A 333 -10.23 -10.61 -12.07
C VAL A 333 -9.42 -11.86 -12.38
N SER A 334 -10.03 -13.03 -12.19
CA SER A 334 -9.37 -14.30 -12.48
C SER A 334 -10.28 -15.28 -13.20
N TYR A 335 -9.69 -16.05 -14.09
CA TYR A 335 -10.28 -17.22 -14.73
C TYR A 335 -9.49 -18.46 -14.34
N ASN A 336 -10.21 -19.46 -13.80
CA ASN A 336 -9.59 -20.69 -13.32
C ASN A 336 -10.21 -21.90 -14.02
N LYS A 337 -9.36 -22.77 -14.55
CA LYS A 337 -9.71 -24.12 -15.01
C LYS A 337 -9.25 -25.13 -14.00
N MET A 338 -10.14 -25.96 -13.52
CA MET A 338 -9.87 -26.96 -12.49
C MET A 338 -10.31 -28.33 -12.96
N LYS A 339 -9.52 -29.34 -12.62
CA LYS A 339 -9.78 -30.74 -12.92
C LYS A 339 -9.39 -31.58 -11.69
N ASP A 340 -10.32 -32.41 -11.26
CA ASP A 340 -10.10 -33.46 -10.25
C ASP A 340 -10.36 -34.81 -10.90
N GLU A 341 -9.50 -35.82 -10.66
CA GLU A 341 -9.63 -37.18 -11.13
C GLU A 341 -9.43 -38.16 -9.98
N ILE A 342 -10.28 -39.17 -9.87
CA ILE A 342 -10.10 -40.34 -9.03
C ILE A 342 -9.95 -41.50 -9.96
N GLN A 343 -8.70 -41.96 -10.22
CA GLN A 343 -8.39 -42.90 -11.26
C GLN A 343 -8.94 -44.30 -10.93
N PHE A 344 -8.97 -44.67 -9.66
CA PHE A 344 -9.50 -45.96 -9.20
C PHE A 344 -10.96 -46.21 -9.63
N VAL A 345 -11.78 -45.17 -9.76
CA VAL A 345 -13.20 -45.28 -10.17
C VAL A 345 -13.48 -44.61 -11.51
N ASP A 346 -12.44 -44.22 -12.26
CA ASP A 346 -12.51 -43.51 -13.55
C ASP A 346 -13.42 -42.24 -13.47
N SER A 347 -13.40 -41.57 -12.31
CA SER A 347 -14.16 -40.34 -12.10
C SER A 347 -13.31 -39.14 -12.48
N LYS A 348 -13.87 -38.22 -13.27
CA LYS A 348 -13.19 -37.03 -13.78
C LYS A 348 -14.12 -35.84 -13.80
N VAL A 349 -13.86 -34.87 -12.92
CA VAL A 349 -14.66 -33.65 -12.77
C VAL A 349 -13.89 -32.44 -13.29
N LYS A 350 -14.49 -31.69 -14.23
CA LYS A 350 -13.91 -30.46 -14.77
C LYS A 350 -14.80 -29.27 -14.40
N LYS A 351 -14.15 -28.19 -13.94
CA LYS A 351 -14.81 -26.96 -13.48
C LYS A 351 -14.09 -25.73 -14.00
N ASP A 352 -14.85 -24.73 -14.38
CA ASP A 352 -14.35 -23.40 -14.72
C ASP A 352 -14.93 -22.38 -13.72
N SER A 353 -14.11 -21.41 -13.29
CA SER A 353 -14.60 -20.31 -12.49
C SER A 353 -14.11 -18.94 -12.99
N TYR A 354 -15.02 -17.96 -12.94
CA TYR A 354 -14.74 -16.56 -13.15
C TYR A 354 -14.92 -15.85 -11.81
N VAL A 355 -13.94 -15.08 -11.40
CA VAL A 355 -13.94 -14.42 -10.10
C VAL A 355 -13.52 -12.96 -10.27
N ALA A 356 -14.26 -12.05 -9.66
CA ALA A 356 -13.90 -10.64 -9.54
C ALA A 356 -13.85 -10.27 -8.06
N THR A 357 -12.76 -9.65 -7.66
CA THR A 357 -12.53 -9.20 -6.27
C THR A 357 -12.15 -7.72 -6.27
N THR A 358 -12.73 -6.96 -5.35
CA THR A 358 -12.27 -5.60 -5.04
C THR A 358 -12.01 -5.49 -3.55
N GLY A 359 -11.03 -4.70 -3.16
CA GLY A 359 -10.65 -4.61 -1.75
C GLY A 359 -9.79 -3.40 -1.43
N LEU A 360 -9.57 -3.25 -0.14
CA LEU A 360 -8.69 -2.28 0.49
C LEU A 360 -7.70 -3.00 1.39
N ASP A 361 -6.42 -2.68 1.24
CA ASP A 361 -5.32 -3.18 2.06
C ASP A 361 -4.67 -2.01 2.81
N TYR A 362 -4.71 -2.06 4.13
CA TYR A 362 -4.14 -1.04 5.02
C TYR A 362 -2.96 -1.60 5.78
N THR A 363 -1.89 -0.82 5.87
CA THR A 363 -0.73 -1.12 6.71
C THR A 363 -0.28 0.12 7.48
N LYS A 364 0.06 -0.06 8.75
CA LYS A 364 0.60 0.99 9.61
C LYS A 364 1.74 0.48 10.45
N ASP A 365 2.90 1.13 10.31
CA ASP A 365 4.05 0.92 11.18
C ASP A 365 3.94 1.80 12.43
N SER A 366 4.23 1.24 13.56
CA SER A 366 4.18 1.93 14.86
C SER A 366 5.27 1.39 15.79
N LEU A 367 5.58 2.16 16.83
CA LEU A 367 6.42 1.69 17.92
C LEU A 367 5.51 1.28 19.09
N VAL A 368 5.62 0.04 19.52
CA VAL A 368 4.92 -0.48 20.71
C VAL A 368 5.99 -0.98 21.69
N PHE A 369 6.04 -0.38 22.86
CA PHE A 369 7.09 -0.65 23.87
C PHE A 369 8.52 -0.57 23.29
N ASN A 370 8.80 0.44 22.46
CA ASN A 370 10.07 0.66 21.74
C ASN A 370 10.46 -0.48 20.77
N LYS A 371 9.52 -1.33 20.38
CA LYS A 371 9.71 -2.33 19.32
C LYS A 371 8.91 -1.94 18.10
N ASN A 372 9.46 -2.19 16.93
CA ASN A 372 8.73 -2.03 15.67
C ASN A 372 7.53 -2.97 15.68
N SER A 373 6.38 -2.44 15.34
CA SER A 373 5.12 -3.17 15.21
C SER A 373 4.43 -2.74 13.93
N GLN A 374 3.88 -3.68 13.18
CA GLN A 374 3.09 -3.40 11.99
C GLN A 374 1.66 -3.89 12.19
N THR A 375 0.70 -2.96 12.04
CA THR A 375 -0.72 -3.30 11.97
C THR A 375 -1.11 -3.48 10.51
N ARG A 376 -1.82 -4.57 10.20
CA ARG A 376 -2.38 -4.86 8.89
C ARG A 376 -3.88 -5.03 9.02
N ALA A 377 -4.64 -4.42 8.11
CA ALA A 377 -6.07 -4.62 8.00
C ALA A 377 -6.46 -4.71 6.52
N GLY A 378 -7.34 -5.62 6.19
CA GLY A 378 -7.83 -5.81 4.83
C GLY A 378 -9.33 -6.06 4.82
N VAL A 379 -10.00 -5.55 3.79
CA VAL A 379 -11.38 -5.88 3.48
C VAL A 379 -11.50 -6.14 1.99
N SER A 380 -12.16 -7.23 1.62
CA SER A 380 -12.44 -7.49 0.21
C SER A 380 -13.81 -8.12 0.00
N ILE A 381 -14.39 -7.81 -1.14
CA ILE A 381 -15.65 -8.37 -1.62
C ILE A 381 -15.33 -9.12 -2.92
N THR A 382 -15.73 -10.38 -2.96
CA THR A 382 -15.53 -11.26 -4.11
C THR A 382 -16.89 -11.67 -4.67
N PHE A 383 -17.02 -11.59 -5.97
CA PHE A 383 -18.12 -12.16 -6.76
C PHE A 383 -17.54 -13.21 -7.69
N GLY A 384 -18.20 -14.34 -7.80
CA GLY A 384 -17.74 -15.40 -8.69
C GLY A 384 -18.86 -16.24 -9.25
N ARG A 385 -18.51 -16.99 -10.27
CA ARG A 385 -19.37 -18.02 -10.86
C ARG A 385 -18.55 -19.28 -11.07
N LEU A 386 -19.05 -20.39 -10.56
CA LEU A 386 -18.51 -21.74 -10.79
C LEU A 386 -19.42 -22.50 -11.74
N SER A 387 -18.84 -23.19 -12.72
CA SER A 387 -19.55 -24.02 -13.68
C SER A 387 -18.85 -25.36 -13.84
N PHE A 388 -19.62 -26.43 -13.83
CA PHE A 388 -19.14 -27.77 -14.22
C PHE A 388 -19.28 -27.95 -15.72
N ASN A 389 -18.36 -28.65 -16.37
CA ASN A 389 -18.34 -28.78 -17.82
C ASN A 389 -19.24 -29.91 -18.30
N ASP A 390 -19.35 -30.99 -17.53
CA ASP A 390 -20.17 -32.16 -17.84
C ASP A 390 -21.58 -32.06 -17.21
N LYS A 391 -22.59 -32.68 -17.86
CA LYS A 391 -23.97 -32.67 -17.37
C LYS A 391 -24.13 -33.56 -16.12
N ASN A 392 -23.47 -34.71 -16.10
CA ASN A 392 -23.54 -35.63 -14.96
C ASN A 392 -22.87 -35.02 -13.74
N ASP A 393 -21.70 -34.34 -13.92
CA ASP A 393 -21.02 -33.61 -12.83
C ASP A 393 -21.92 -32.50 -12.26
N LYS A 394 -22.74 -31.84 -13.10
CA LYS A 394 -23.71 -30.82 -12.65
C LYS A 394 -24.83 -31.41 -11.80
N GLU A 395 -25.33 -32.58 -12.22
CA GLU A 395 -26.42 -33.26 -11.54
C GLU A 395 -25.94 -33.84 -10.19
N ASP A 396 -24.75 -34.41 -10.16
CA ASP A 396 -24.11 -34.88 -8.96
C ASP A 396 -23.82 -33.74 -7.97
N ASP A 397 -23.32 -32.61 -8.45
CA ASP A 397 -23.13 -31.42 -7.61
C ASP A 397 -24.46 -30.91 -7.05
N LYS A 398 -25.52 -30.86 -7.86
CA LYS A 398 -26.85 -30.41 -7.44
C LYS A 398 -27.45 -31.33 -6.36
N ASN A 399 -27.23 -32.62 -6.47
CA ASN A 399 -27.70 -33.62 -5.49
C ASN A 399 -26.79 -33.71 -4.26
N GLY A 400 -25.60 -33.15 -4.30
CA GLY A 400 -24.58 -33.14 -3.27
C GLY A 400 -24.31 -31.76 -2.67
N ALA A 401 -23.15 -31.20 -2.96
CA ALA A 401 -22.67 -29.95 -2.37
C ALA A 401 -23.34 -28.68 -2.93
N ASN A 402 -24.00 -28.77 -4.10
CA ASN A 402 -24.70 -27.69 -4.78
C ASN A 402 -23.86 -26.41 -4.92
N THR A 403 -22.65 -26.57 -5.43
CA THR A 403 -21.64 -25.48 -5.54
C THR A 403 -21.69 -24.74 -6.87
N GLN A 404 -22.35 -25.30 -7.89
CA GLN A 404 -22.51 -24.64 -9.18
C GLN A 404 -23.34 -23.39 -9.06
N GLY A 405 -22.91 -22.31 -9.67
CA GLY A 405 -23.67 -21.07 -9.71
C GLY A 405 -22.86 -19.84 -9.36
N GLN A 406 -23.57 -18.79 -9.01
CA GLN A 406 -22.97 -17.55 -8.55
C GLN A 406 -22.74 -17.59 -7.04
N PHE A 407 -21.65 -17.00 -6.61
CA PHE A 407 -21.34 -16.85 -5.18
C PHE A 407 -20.77 -15.46 -4.90
N SER A 408 -20.93 -15.03 -3.68
CA SER A 408 -20.25 -13.84 -3.16
C SER A 408 -19.69 -14.14 -1.78
N LYS A 409 -18.60 -13.47 -1.44
CA LYS A 409 -18.03 -13.54 -0.09
C LYS A 409 -17.37 -12.22 0.30
N ILE A 410 -17.35 -11.95 1.58
CA ILE A 410 -16.59 -10.86 2.19
C ILE A 410 -15.47 -11.48 2.99
N ASN A 411 -14.25 -10.97 2.82
CA ASN A 411 -13.11 -11.34 3.66
C ASN A 411 -12.70 -10.11 4.48
N LEU A 412 -12.40 -10.36 5.74
CA LEU A 412 -11.80 -9.39 6.66
C LEU A 412 -10.49 -9.97 7.16
N GLU A 413 -9.45 -9.18 7.12
CA GLU A 413 -8.13 -9.53 7.65
C GLU A 413 -7.72 -8.48 8.70
N LEU A 414 -7.21 -8.93 9.83
CA LEU A 414 -6.61 -8.07 10.83
C LEU A 414 -5.41 -8.80 11.43
N GLY A 415 -4.27 -8.18 11.36
CA GLY A 415 -3.01 -8.69 11.90
C GLY A 415 -2.22 -7.59 12.60
N LYS A 416 -1.47 -8.00 13.61
CA LYS A 416 -0.49 -7.14 14.29
C LYS A 416 0.72 -7.97 14.63
N ASP A 417 1.88 -7.56 14.14
CA ASP A 417 3.18 -8.19 14.38
C ASP A 417 4.03 -7.32 15.31
#